data_bb923bb7cc9a1c550f8127d4a439f189
#
_entry.id   bb923bb7cc9a1c550f8127d4a439f189
#
_cell.length_a   1.000
_cell.length_b   1.000
_cell.length_c   1.000
_cell.angle_alpha   90.00
_cell.angle_beta   90.00
_cell.angle_gamma   90.00
#
_symmetry.space_group_name_H-M   'P 1'
#
loop_
_entity.id
_entity.type
_entity.pdbx_description
1 polymer ?
#
loop_
_entity_poly.entity_id
_entity_poly.type
_entity_poly.pdbx_seq_one_letter_code
_entity_poly.pdbx_strand_id
1 'polypeptide(L)'
;MPLRFASWVGYDMDGRTDIGWWDTLRYRLESKSGQFARILEKLPQVPTTEAVRQLVSEALAAVERQLALAPPIGTQPSLQALQAFALSLVQERETALPEASRLVEALDKALADASDEKTRVALALIR
;
A
#
# COMPACT_ATOMS: atom_id res chain seq x y z
N MET A 1 -0.96 9.05 -11.20
CA MET A 1 -2.22 9.75 -11.15
C MET A 1 -2.61 10.42 -9.85
N PRO A 2 -1.67 10.92 -9.07
CA PRO A 2 -2.03 11.50 -7.78
C PRO A 2 -3.01 12.67 -7.88
N LEU A 3 -2.82 13.52 -8.87
CA LEU A 3 -3.70 14.67 -9.06
C LEU A 3 -5.11 14.25 -9.43
N ARG A 4 -5.22 13.26 -10.29
CA ARG A 4 -6.50 12.71 -10.66
C ARG A 4 -7.19 12.04 -9.49
N PHE A 5 -6.41 11.35 -8.69
CA PHE A 5 -6.91 10.73 -7.48
C PHE A 5 -7.48 11.78 -6.52
N ALA A 6 -6.74 12.84 -6.29
CA ALA A 6 -7.19 13.91 -5.41
C ALA A 6 -8.46 14.57 -5.95
N SER A 7 -8.53 14.81 -7.25
CA SER A 7 -9.71 15.36 -7.88
C SER A 7 -10.90 14.42 -7.78
N TRP A 8 -10.64 13.13 -7.95
CA TRP A 8 -11.68 12.14 -7.84
C TRP A 8 -12.27 12.09 -6.44
N VAL A 9 -11.41 12.15 -5.42
CA VAL A 9 -11.87 12.16 -4.03
C VAL A 9 -12.72 13.40 -3.76
N GLY A 10 -12.27 14.57 -4.21
CA GLY A 10 -13.03 15.79 -4.06
C GLY A 10 -14.37 15.73 -4.78
N TYR A 11 -14.37 15.16 -5.96
CA TYR A 11 -15.58 15.00 -6.74
C TYR A 11 -16.59 14.10 -6.04
N ASP A 12 -16.13 12.98 -5.49
CA ASP A 12 -16.98 12.06 -4.75
C ASP A 12 -17.63 12.72 -3.55
N MET A 13 -16.91 13.59 -2.89
CA MET A 13 -17.41 14.30 -1.73
C MET A 13 -18.49 15.32 -2.07
N ASP A 14 -18.55 15.73 -3.31
CA ASP A 14 -19.45 16.77 -3.77
C ASP A 14 -20.92 16.38 -3.62
N GLY A 15 -21.25 15.11 -3.82
CA GLY A 15 -22.60 14.62 -3.69
C GLY A 15 -22.89 13.90 -2.40
N ARG A 16 -21.92 13.82 -1.48
CA ARG A 16 -22.06 13.06 -0.24
C ARG A 16 -21.39 13.78 0.92
N THR A 17 -22.15 14.04 1.94
CA THR A 17 -21.64 14.69 3.14
C THR A 17 -21.22 13.70 4.21
N ASP A 18 -21.60 12.42 4.07
CA ASP A 18 -21.30 11.36 5.05
C ASP A 18 -19.98 10.66 4.78
N ILE A 19 -19.35 10.89 3.61
CA ILE A 19 -18.08 10.26 3.25
C ILE A 19 -17.03 11.35 3.08
N GLY A 20 -15.99 11.29 3.89
CA GLY A 20 -14.87 12.20 3.77
C GLY A 20 -13.72 11.56 2.99
N TRP A 21 -12.74 12.40 2.59
CA TRP A 21 -11.55 11.91 1.90
C TRP A 21 -10.79 10.88 2.73
N TRP A 22 -10.86 11.01 4.05
CA TRP A 22 -10.18 10.10 4.97
C TRP A 22 -10.77 8.69 4.92
N ASP A 23 -12.08 8.57 4.70
CA ASP A 23 -12.72 7.26 4.57
C ASP A 23 -12.27 6.56 3.29
N THR A 24 -12.20 7.28 2.19
CA THR A 24 -11.72 6.74 0.91
C THR A 24 -10.28 6.26 1.02
N LEU A 25 -9.42 7.07 1.65
CA LEU A 25 -8.02 6.71 1.82
C LEU A 25 -7.87 5.52 2.77
N ARG A 26 -8.69 5.45 3.80
CA ARG A 26 -8.67 4.30 4.71
C ARG A 26 -8.97 3.01 3.95
N TYR A 27 -10.01 3.00 3.12
CA TYR A 27 -10.33 1.83 2.31
C TYR A 27 -9.18 1.44 1.40
N ARG A 28 -8.54 2.41 0.78
CA ARG A 28 -7.40 2.14 -0.10
C ARG A 28 -6.22 1.55 0.67
N LEU A 29 -5.95 2.08 1.85
CA LEU A 29 -4.88 1.56 2.68
C LEU A 29 -5.17 0.15 3.18
N GLU A 30 -6.42 -0.13 3.54
CA GLU A 30 -6.82 -1.48 3.95
C GLU A 30 -6.66 -2.48 2.80
N SER A 31 -7.06 -2.08 1.60
CA SER A 31 -6.87 -2.92 0.41
C SER A 31 -5.40 -3.18 0.14
N LYS A 32 -4.58 -2.14 0.22
CA LYS A 32 -3.14 -2.23 0.00
C LYS A 32 -2.47 -3.12 1.04
N SER A 33 -2.86 -2.98 2.30
CA SER A 33 -2.39 -3.82 3.39
C SER A 33 -2.68 -5.29 3.10
N GLY A 34 -3.91 -5.59 2.68
CA GLY A 34 -4.29 -6.95 2.31
C GLY A 34 -3.48 -7.52 1.16
N GLN A 35 -3.22 -6.68 0.15
CA GLN A 35 -2.41 -7.10 -1.00
C GLN A 35 -0.97 -7.41 -0.59
N PHE A 36 -0.35 -6.55 0.21
CA PHE A 36 1.00 -6.78 0.69
C PHE A 36 1.10 -8.03 1.55
N ALA A 37 0.12 -8.24 2.43
CA ALA A 37 0.10 -9.45 3.26
C ALA A 37 0.02 -10.71 2.40
N ARG A 38 -0.79 -10.69 1.35
CA ARG A 38 -0.91 -11.84 0.44
C ARG A 38 0.38 -12.09 -0.33
N ILE A 39 1.06 -11.02 -0.75
CA ILE A 39 2.35 -11.17 -1.43
C ILE A 39 3.36 -11.83 -0.51
N LEU A 40 3.46 -11.37 0.74
CA LEU A 40 4.39 -11.97 1.70
C LEU A 40 4.08 -13.43 1.96
N GLU A 41 2.81 -13.78 2.00
CA GLU A 41 2.39 -15.16 2.22
C GLU A 41 2.78 -16.05 1.04
N LYS A 42 2.74 -15.53 -0.18
CA LYS A 42 3.03 -16.31 -1.39
C LYS A 42 4.50 -16.31 -1.77
N LEU A 43 5.30 -15.42 -1.21
CA LEU A 43 6.73 -15.38 -1.55
C LEU A 43 7.45 -16.62 -1.05
N PRO A 44 8.22 -17.30 -1.92
CA PRO A 44 9.06 -18.41 -1.46
C PRO A 44 10.14 -17.91 -0.52
N GLN A 45 10.50 -18.72 0.48
CA GLN A 45 11.53 -18.35 1.44
C GLN A 45 12.90 -18.81 0.93
N VAL A 46 13.42 -18.08 -0.03
CA VAL A 46 14.73 -18.35 -0.63
C VAL A 46 15.51 -17.03 -0.71
N PRO A 47 16.86 -17.11 -0.82
CA PRO A 47 17.66 -15.87 -0.83
C PRO A 47 17.31 -14.88 -1.94
N THR A 48 16.89 -15.38 -3.10
CA THR A 48 16.54 -14.51 -4.23
C THR A 48 15.34 -13.60 -3.96
N THR A 49 14.47 -13.97 -3.04
CA THR A 49 13.27 -13.19 -2.72
C THR A 49 13.43 -12.30 -1.51
N GLU A 50 14.60 -12.31 -0.86
CA GLU A 50 14.81 -11.58 0.37
C GLU A 50 14.62 -10.08 0.19
N ALA A 51 15.13 -9.52 -0.91
CA ALA A 51 14.98 -8.09 -1.18
C ALA A 51 13.51 -7.72 -1.38
N VAL A 52 12.75 -8.55 -2.10
CA VAL A 52 11.32 -8.33 -2.30
C VAL A 52 10.58 -8.43 -0.96
N ARG A 53 10.90 -9.45 -0.18
CA ARG A 53 10.29 -9.65 1.13
C ARG A 53 10.50 -8.45 2.04
N GLN A 54 11.73 -7.95 2.07
CA GLN A 54 12.05 -6.78 2.89
C GLN A 54 11.30 -5.54 2.41
N LEU A 55 11.27 -5.31 1.11
CA LEU A 55 10.57 -4.16 0.52
C LEU A 55 9.09 -4.20 0.88
N VAL A 56 8.44 -5.34 0.69
CA VAL A 56 7.00 -5.47 0.96
C VAL A 56 6.71 -5.43 2.45
N SER A 57 7.59 -6.02 3.28
CA SER A 57 7.41 -5.98 4.74
C SER A 57 7.48 -4.55 5.26
N GLU A 58 8.43 -3.76 4.78
CA GLU A 58 8.55 -2.36 5.15
C GLU A 58 7.35 -1.55 4.66
N ALA A 59 6.89 -1.84 3.45
CA ALA A 59 5.73 -1.18 2.89
C ALA A 59 4.47 -1.50 3.69
N LEU A 60 4.30 -2.76 4.08
CA LEU A 60 3.16 -3.16 4.91
C LEU A 60 3.19 -2.46 6.26
N ALA A 61 4.36 -2.41 6.90
CA ALA A 61 4.50 -1.71 8.18
C ALA A 61 4.17 -0.23 8.05
N ALA A 62 4.60 0.41 6.95
CA ALA A 62 4.29 1.81 6.69
C ALA A 62 2.78 2.04 6.53
N VAL A 63 2.13 1.17 5.77
CA VAL A 63 0.67 1.25 5.56
C VAL A 63 -0.06 1.04 6.89
N GLU A 64 0.40 0.12 7.71
CA GLU A 64 -0.20 -0.11 9.02
C GLU A 64 -0.05 1.10 9.94
N ARG A 65 1.08 1.79 9.88
CA ARG A 65 1.27 3.03 10.65
C ARG A 65 0.31 4.12 10.17
N GLN A 66 0.11 4.21 8.87
CA GLN A 66 -0.87 5.14 8.31
C GLN A 66 -2.29 4.80 8.76
N LEU A 67 -2.65 3.52 8.72
CA LEU A 67 -3.97 3.06 9.14
C LEU A 67 -4.23 3.29 10.62
N ALA A 68 -3.18 3.20 11.44
CA ALA A 68 -3.31 3.44 12.89
C ALA A 68 -3.78 4.86 13.18
N LEU A 69 -3.49 5.80 12.28
CA LEU A 69 -3.89 7.21 12.43
C LEU A 69 -5.14 7.55 11.64
N ALA A 70 -5.65 6.61 10.82
CA ALA A 70 -6.85 6.86 10.03
C ALA A 70 -8.08 6.90 10.94
N PRO A 71 -8.95 7.91 10.80
CA PRO A 71 -10.17 7.96 11.58
C PRO A 71 -11.07 6.75 11.28
N PRO A 72 -11.84 6.28 12.27
CA PRO A 72 -12.80 5.20 12.03
C PRO A 72 -13.85 5.61 10.99
N ILE A 73 -14.29 4.65 10.20
CA ILE A 73 -15.26 4.90 9.14
C ILE A 73 -16.57 5.40 9.74
N GLY A 74 -17.15 6.41 9.10
CA GLY A 74 -18.44 6.95 9.53
C GLY A 74 -18.36 7.91 10.69
N THR A 75 -17.16 8.29 11.14
CA THR A 75 -17.01 9.24 12.25
C THR A 75 -16.71 10.64 11.72
N GLN A 76 -16.92 11.63 12.60
CA GLN A 76 -16.52 13.01 12.33
C GLN A 76 -15.22 13.27 13.10
N PRO A 77 -14.07 13.10 12.45
CA PRO A 77 -12.80 13.30 13.13
C PRO A 77 -12.52 14.76 13.42
N SER A 78 -11.71 15.01 14.44
CA SER A 78 -11.25 16.36 14.73
C SER A 78 -10.25 16.80 13.67
N LEU A 79 -10.06 18.13 13.54
CA LEU A 79 -9.05 18.66 12.65
C LEU A 79 -7.67 18.11 13.00
N GLN A 80 -7.38 17.98 14.27
CA GLN A 80 -6.11 17.47 14.77
C GLN A 80 -5.88 16.03 14.31
N ALA A 81 -6.91 15.19 14.38
CA ALA A 81 -6.81 13.81 13.92
C ALA A 81 -6.59 13.74 12.40
N LEU A 82 -7.25 14.60 11.63
CA LEU A 82 -7.06 14.67 10.19
C LEU A 82 -5.66 15.13 9.82
N GLN A 83 -5.12 16.09 10.56
CA GLN A 83 -3.76 16.58 10.33
C GLN A 83 -2.73 15.49 10.61
N ALA A 84 -2.92 14.73 11.68
CA ALA A 84 -2.02 13.62 12.02
C ALA A 84 -2.05 12.54 10.94
N PHE A 85 -3.23 12.21 10.45
CA PHE A 85 -3.38 11.23 9.38
C PHE A 85 -2.72 11.73 8.08
N ALA A 86 -3.00 12.97 7.69
CA ALA A 86 -2.41 13.56 6.49
C ALA A 86 -0.89 13.59 6.57
N LEU A 87 -0.34 13.94 7.73
CA LEU A 87 1.11 13.95 7.93
C LEU A 87 1.71 12.56 7.77
N SER A 88 1.06 11.53 8.31
CA SER A 88 1.53 10.16 8.16
C SER A 88 1.54 9.72 6.70
N LEU A 89 0.55 10.16 5.92
CA LEU A 89 0.49 9.83 4.50
C LEU A 89 1.70 10.42 3.75
N VAL A 90 2.11 11.62 4.13
CA VAL A 90 3.29 12.25 3.51
C VAL A 90 4.58 11.59 3.99
N GLN A 91 4.72 11.38 5.30
CA GLN A 91 5.95 10.85 5.90
C GLN A 91 6.24 9.42 5.45
N GLU A 92 5.21 8.59 5.31
CA GLU A 92 5.36 7.18 4.97
C GLU A 92 5.19 6.90 3.48
N ARG A 93 5.01 7.93 2.67
CA ARG A 93 4.65 7.76 1.26
C ARG A 93 5.59 6.86 0.49
N GLU A 94 6.88 7.13 0.54
CA GLU A 94 7.86 6.37 -0.23
C GLU A 94 7.96 4.92 0.24
N THR A 95 7.98 4.73 1.55
CA THR A 95 8.08 3.38 2.12
C THR A 95 6.83 2.57 1.84
N ALA A 96 5.66 3.21 1.83
CA ALA A 96 4.39 2.54 1.58
C ALA A 96 4.17 2.18 0.12
N LEU A 97 5.12 2.46 -0.77
CA LEU A 97 5.07 2.15 -2.21
C LEU A 97 3.82 2.74 -2.85
N PRO A 98 3.82 4.06 -3.09
CA PRO A 98 2.66 4.73 -3.69
C PRO A 98 2.38 4.27 -5.11
N GLU A 99 3.43 3.75 -5.79
CA GLU A 99 3.31 3.23 -7.14
C GLU A 99 3.79 1.79 -7.18
N ALA A 100 3.17 1.00 -8.04
CA ALA A 100 3.52 -0.42 -8.17
C ALA A 100 4.88 -0.63 -8.86
N SER A 101 5.42 0.38 -9.53
CA SER A 101 6.63 0.23 -10.35
C SER A 101 7.82 -0.32 -9.57
N ARG A 102 8.05 0.18 -8.35
CA ARG A 102 9.17 -0.30 -7.54
C ARG A 102 9.02 -1.76 -7.15
N LEU A 103 7.79 -2.17 -6.86
CA LEU A 103 7.52 -3.57 -6.53
C LEU A 103 7.71 -4.46 -7.77
N VAL A 104 7.22 -4.01 -8.93
CA VAL A 104 7.37 -4.76 -10.18
C VAL A 104 8.84 -4.91 -10.52
N GLU A 105 9.64 -3.84 -10.38
CA GLU A 105 11.08 -3.90 -10.62
C GLU A 105 11.77 -4.91 -9.71
N ALA A 106 11.41 -4.91 -8.43
CA ALA A 106 11.99 -5.85 -7.47
C ALA A 106 11.62 -7.28 -7.80
N LEU A 107 10.37 -7.52 -8.20
CA LEU A 107 9.91 -8.85 -8.61
C LEU A 107 10.60 -9.30 -9.89
N ASP A 108 10.78 -8.41 -10.86
CA ASP A 108 11.46 -8.72 -12.10
C ASP A 108 12.92 -9.10 -11.84
N LYS A 109 13.59 -8.37 -10.96
CA LYS A 109 14.97 -8.66 -10.59
C LYS A 109 15.08 -10.01 -9.90
N ALA A 110 14.17 -10.29 -8.97
CA ALA A 110 14.15 -11.57 -8.27
C ALA A 110 13.90 -12.71 -9.26
N LEU A 111 13.01 -12.50 -10.22
CA LEU A 111 12.69 -13.49 -11.23
C LEU A 111 13.90 -13.78 -12.12
N ALA A 112 14.65 -12.73 -12.51
CA ALA A 112 15.85 -12.88 -13.31
C ALA A 112 16.95 -13.64 -12.57
N ASP A 113 17.05 -13.43 -11.26
CA ASP A 113 18.07 -14.06 -10.41
C ASP A 113 17.68 -15.47 -9.95
N ALA A 114 16.41 -15.85 -10.10
CA ALA A 114 15.93 -17.14 -9.64
C ALA A 114 16.45 -18.27 -10.54
N SER A 115 17.10 -19.25 -9.94
CA SER A 115 17.60 -20.43 -10.65
C SER A 115 16.65 -21.61 -10.54
N ASP A 116 15.76 -21.59 -9.57
CA ASP A 116 14.79 -22.64 -9.31
C ASP A 116 13.47 -22.31 -10.04
N GLU A 117 13.00 -23.28 -10.83
CA GLU A 117 11.79 -23.08 -11.61
C GLU A 117 10.56 -22.85 -10.70
N LYS A 118 10.51 -23.55 -9.59
CA LYS A 118 9.40 -23.40 -8.63
C LYS A 118 9.33 -21.97 -8.10
N THR A 119 10.49 -21.37 -7.79
CA THR A 119 10.57 -19.99 -7.35
C THR A 119 10.14 -19.04 -8.47
N ARG A 120 10.58 -19.31 -9.71
CA ARG A 120 10.22 -18.47 -10.85
C ARG A 120 8.71 -18.47 -11.11
N VAL A 121 8.08 -19.66 -11.02
CA VAL A 121 6.63 -19.76 -11.20
C VAL A 121 5.90 -18.99 -10.11
N ALA A 122 6.33 -19.15 -8.86
CA ALA A 122 5.71 -18.44 -7.74
C ALA A 122 5.81 -16.93 -7.89
N LEU A 123 6.98 -16.41 -8.30
CA LEU A 123 7.18 -14.98 -8.53
C LEU A 123 6.34 -14.46 -9.69
N ALA A 124 6.23 -15.24 -10.76
CA ALA A 124 5.44 -14.87 -11.92
C ALA A 124 3.95 -14.76 -11.55
N LEU A 125 3.46 -15.61 -10.66
CA LEU A 125 2.08 -15.57 -10.21
C LEU A 125 1.78 -14.35 -9.35
N ILE A 126 2.77 -13.86 -8.61
CA ILE A 126 2.62 -12.65 -7.78
C ILE A 126 2.61 -11.40 -8.66
N ARG A 127 3.46 -11.39 -9.66
CA ARG A 127 3.60 -10.25 -10.55
C ARG A 127 2.34 -9.99 -11.36
#